data_8cac8ec11966c696338b831e1a581e21
#
_entry.id   8cac8ec11966c696338b831e1a581e21
#
_cell.length_a   1.000
_cell.length_b   1.000
_cell.length_c   1.000
_cell.angle_alpha   90.00
_cell.angle_beta   90.00
_cell.angle_gamma   90.00
#
_symmetry.space_group_name_H-M   'P 1'
#
loop_
_entity.id
_entity.type
_entity.pdbx_description
1 polymer ?
#
loop_
_entity_poly.entity_id
_entity_poly.type
_entity_poly.pdbx_seq_one_letter_code
_entity_poly.pdbx_strand_id
1 'polypeptide(L)'
;MRETIVIMLALLCNLTVRAQQAETIESFIANSHEPEWYAAQAEAWQKKVDAHPQDQWAWRNLFRATCYHDQFTGGWNENQDESKTADVIRKMEATLPDSYVLNLCKGRFCLTTDSASIRGENILRAIELMPEDICPEDLEYLAVRLWLNDPENPRIKELFTRSYRNKYFPARIMQFNHNILQCLQPNALYFSNGDLDTEPMKMLQEALGERTDVTIINVAFLHAEPFMKSLYKKLNVEPLTLNVQDYGDKYGEDWYTHYEADIIMHLINGTKRPAYFSPTNPKVSILNKDSIYNEGLVLKYSPKPYNNFDVAMRNVKEVYSLEYLAEPDLVYDSWETSEMLDMNHVTLLANLISKFRKKGDDFQAKRLYRILSKCVERCVAKNPKETEERKAYYENLLKEQLQ
;
A
#
# COMPACT_ATOMS: atom_id res chain seq x y z
N MET A 1 -39.76 -38.67 26.37
CA MET A 1 -38.29 -38.55 26.51
C MET A 1 -37.46 -39.16 25.38
N ARG A 2 -37.83 -40.28 24.78
CA ARG A 2 -37.08 -40.85 23.63
C ARG A 2 -37.25 -40.02 22.34
N GLU A 3 -38.42 -39.50 22.08
CA GLU A 3 -38.67 -38.69 20.85
C GLU A 3 -38.02 -37.30 20.91
N THR A 4 -37.90 -36.69 22.10
CA THR A 4 -37.23 -35.38 22.26
C THR A 4 -35.71 -35.48 22.07
N ILE A 5 -35.11 -36.62 22.39
CA ILE A 5 -33.68 -36.89 22.21
C ILE A 5 -33.35 -37.10 20.73
N VAL A 6 -34.25 -37.73 19.96
CA VAL A 6 -34.05 -37.93 18.51
C VAL A 6 -34.14 -36.62 17.73
N ILE A 7 -35.05 -35.71 18.14
CA ILE A 7 -35.17 -34.38 17.52
C ILE A 7 -33.97 -33.46 17.88
N MET A 8 -33.44 -33.58 19.10
CA MET A 8 -32.22 -32.85 19.48
C MET A 8 -30.97 -33.38 18.76
N LEU A 9 -30.85 -34.68 18.55
CA LEU A 9 -29.79 -35.27 17.74
C LEU A 9 -29.92 -34.96 16.25
N ALA A 10 -31.14 -34.84 15.72
CA ALA A 10 -31.39 -34.41 14.34
C ALA A 10 -31.11 -32.91 14.14
N LEU A 11 -31.30 -32.07 15.16
CA LEU A 11 -30.93 -30.63 15.14
C LEU A 11 -29.43 -30.42 15.32
N LEU A 12 -28.72 -31.28 16.05
CA LEU A 12 -27.27 -31.26 16.18
C LEU A 12 -26.54 -31.81 14.93
N CYS A 13 -27.16 -32.72 14.18
CA CYS A 13 -26.63 -33.19 12.88
C CYS A 13 -26.87 -32.23 11.71
N ASN A 14 -27.72 -31.20 11.87
CA ASN A 14 -27.88 -30.15 10.88
C ASN A 14 -26.98 -28.92 11.10
N LEU A 15 -26.06 -28.95 12.05
CA LEU A 15 -24.80 -28.25 11.98
C LEU A 15 -23.89 -28.94 10.94
N THR A 16 -24.39 -29.12 9.73
CA THR A 16 -23.53 -29.28 8.57
C THR A 16 -22.61 -28.07 8.61
N VAL A 17 -21.36 -28.31 8.94
CA VAL A 17 -20.25 -27.45 8.51
C VAL A 17 -20.55 -27.21 7.02
N ARG A 18 -21.15 -26.07 6.69
CA ARG A 18 -21.22 -25.62 5.30
C ARG A 18 -19.77 -25.58 4.89
N ALA A 19 -19.36 -26.53 4.06
CA ALA A 19 -18.02 -26.48 3.48
C ALA A 19 -17.89 -25.07 2.92
N GLN A 20 -16.96 -24.30 3.46
CA GLN A 20 -16.77 -22.92 3.03
C GLN A 20 -16.52 -22.95 1.53
N GLN A 21 -17.30 -22.17 0.79
CA GLN A 21 -17.11 -22.07 -0.66
C GLN A 21 -15.75 -21.42 -0.90
N ALA A 22 -15.01 -21.91 -1.88
CA ALA A 22 -13.75 -21.31 -2.28
C ALA A 22 -14.01 -19.92 -2.89
N GLU A 23 -13.50 -18.91 -2.23
CA GLU A 23 -13.59 -17.49 -2.63
C GLU A 23 -12.25 -16.99 -3.14
N THR A 24 -12.26 -16.06 -4.10
CA THR A 24 -11.02 -15.44 -4.59
C THR A 24 -10.27 -14.76 -3.45
N ILE A 25 -8.98 -15.06 -3.33
CA ILE A 25 -8.13 -14.42 -2.32
C ILE A 25 -7.56 -13.13 -2.89
N GLU A 26 -8.12 -12.03 -2.44
CA GLU A 26 -7.65 -10.68 -2.76
C GLU A 26 -6.42 -10.31 -1.94
N SER A 27 -5.76 -9.20 -2.29
CA SER A 27 -4.70 -8.64 -1.46
C SER A 27 -5.23 -8.22 -0.09
N PHE A 28 -4.50 -8.54 0.98
CA PHE A 28 -4.83 -8.04 2.31
C PHE A 28 -4.71 -6.50 2.40
N ILE A 29 -4.03 -5.86 1.43
CA ILE A 29 -4.01 -4.41 1.29
C ILE A 29 -5.39 -3.88 0.87
N ALA A 30 -6.14 -4.66 0.08
CA ALA A 30 -7.51 -4.31 -0.30
C ALA A 30 -8.49 -4.67 0.81
N ASN A 31 -8.54 -5.96 1.16
CA ASN A 31 -9.48 -6.50 2.14
C ASN A 31 -8.76 -7.54 3.02
N SER A 32 -8.72 -7.30 4.32
CA SER A 32 -8.07 -8.17 5.29
C SER A 32 -9.08 -9.01 6.04
N HIS A 33 -8.75 -10.29 6.29
CA HIS A 33 -9.55 -11.23 7.05
C HIS A 33 -8.74 -11.81 8.22
N GLU A 34 -9.45 -12.44 9.16
CA GLU A 34 -8.83 -13.15 10.27
C GLU A 34 -8.09 -14.41 9.79
N PRO A 35 -7.05 -14.87 10.49
CA PRO A 35 -6.26 -16.05 10.10
C PRO A 35 -7.10 -17.30 9.85
N GLU A 36 -8.16 -17.50 10.62
CA GLU A 36 -9.07 -18.66 10.52
C GLU A 36 -9.80 -18.69 9.18
N TRP A 37 -10.15 -17.51 8.64
CA TRP A 37 -10.76 -17.42 7.31
C TRP A 37 -9.79 -17.89 6.23
N TYR A 38 -8.53 -17.43 6.30
CA TYR A 38 -7.50 -17.86 5.35
C TYR A 38 -7.23 -19.36 5.44
N ALA A 39 -7.21 -19.94 6.65
CA ALA A 39 -7.08 -21.39 6.84
C ALA A 39 -8.22 -22.16 6.16
N ALA A 40 -9.46 -21.73 6.37
CA ALA A 40 -10.63 -22.38 5.76
C ALA A 40 -10.65 -22.21 4.22
N GLN A 41 -10.19 -21.07 3.70
CA GLN A 41 -10.02 -20.86 2.27
C GLN A 41 -8.91 -21.75 1.68
N ALA A 42 -7.80 -21.94 2.38
CA ALA A 42 -6.74 -22.85 1.95
C ALA A 42 -7.27 -24.29 1.80
N GLU A 43 -8.09 -24.76 2.74
CA GLU A 43 -8.75 -26.09 2.63
C GLU A 43 -9.72 -26.16 1.45
N ALA A 44 -10.50 -25.11 1.22
CA ALA A 44 -11.45 -25.05 0.10
C ALA A 44 -10.74 -25.07 -1.27
N TRP A 45 -9.66 -24.29 -1.40
CA TRP A 45 -8.86 -24.25 -2.61
C TRP A 45 -8.02 -25.52 -2.81
N GLN A 46 -7.53 -26.17 -1.74
CA GLN A 46 -6.86 -27.46 -1.85
C GLN A 46 -7.77 -28.50 -2.52
N LYS A 47 -9.05 -28.57 -2.14
CA LYS A 47 -10.02 -29.46 -2.79
C LYS A 47 -10.20 -29.17 -4.29
N LYS A 48 -10.11 -27.88 -4.68
CA LYS A 48 -10.16 -27.49 -6.11
C LYS A 48 -8.91 -27.95 -6.86
N VAL A 49 -7.75 -27.77 -6.26
CA VAL A 49 -6.48 -28.24 -6.82
C VAL A 49 -6.46 -29.75 -6.97
N ASP A 50 -6.93 -30.48 -5.95
CA ASP A 50 -7.00 -31.95 -5.99
C ASP A 50 -7.93 -32.46 -7.10
N ALA A 51 -9.05 -31.75 -7.34
CA ALA A 51 -9.98 -32.09 -8.42
C ALA A 51 -9.47 -31.69 -9.81
N HIS A 52 -8.73 -30.58 -9.90
CA HIS A 52 -8.25 -29.99 -11.16
C HIS A 52 -6.78 -29.55 -11.03
N PRO A 53 -5.80 -30.47 -11.02
CA PRO A 53 -4.39 -30.15 -10.74
C PRO A 53 -3.73 -29.22 -11.75
N GLN A 54 -4.31 -29.05 -12.93
CA GLN A 54 -3.81 -28.13 -13.98
C GLN A 54 -4.43 -26.73 -13.90
N ASP A 55 -5.34 -26.46 -12.95
CA ASP A 55 -5.98 -25.15 -12.78
C ASP A 55 -5.02 -24.20 -12.06
N GLN A 56 -4.37 -23.32 -12.84
CA GLN A 56 -3.44 -22.32 -12.32
C GLN A 56 -4.12 -21.31 -11.39
N TRP A 57 -5.41 -21.00 -11.61
CA TRP A 57 -6.17 -20.10 -10.75
C TRP A 57 -6.41 -20.71 -9.36
N ALA A 58 -6.73 -22.00 -9.31
CA ALA A 58 -6.88 -22.70 -8.05
C ALA A 58 -5.56 -22.74 -7.24
N TRP A 59 -4.43 -23.00 -7.92
CA TRP A 59 -3.11 -22.94 -7.29
C TRP A 59 -2.74 -21.56 -6.77
N ARG A 60 -3.04 -20.49 -7.53
CA ARG A 60 -2.81 -19.12 -7.10
C ARG A 60 -3.54 -18.80 -5.78
N ASN A 61 -4.82 -19.15 -5.71
CA ASN A 61 -5.63 -18.87 -4.53
C ASN A 61 -5.23 -19.76 -3.33
N LEU A 62 -4.90 -21.03 -3.57
CA LEU A 62 -4.35 -21.90 -2.52
C LEU A 62 -3.06 -21.31 -1.94
N PHE A 63 -2.12 -20.92 -2.79
CA PHE A 63 -0.89 -20.28 -2.36
C PHE A 63 -1.17 -19.05 -1.52
N ARG A 64 -2.03 -18.15 -1.98
CA ARG A 64 -2.31 -16.89 -1.28
C ARG A 64 -2.99 -17.11 0.07
N ALA A 65 -3.99 -17.99 0.13
CA ALA A 65 -4.66 -18.32 1.39
C ALA A 65 -3.67 -18.90 2.40
N THR A 66 -2.80 -19.83 1.96
CA THR A 66 -1.79 -20.43 2.82
C THR A 66 -0.73 -19.41 3.26
N CYS A 67 -0.27 -18.58 2.32
CA CYS A 67 0.74 -17.54 2.55
C CYS A 67 0.26 -16.51 3.58
N TYR A 68 -0.98 -16.01 3.45
CA TYR A 68 -1.53 -15.05 4.41
C TYR A 68 -1.79 -15.68 5.78
N HIS A 69 -2.29 -16.93 5.81
CA HIS A 69 -2.42 -17.65 7.07
C HIS A 69 -1.07 -17.77 7.79
N ASP A 70 -0.03 -18.25 7.10
CA ASP A 70 1.31 -18.41 7.69
C ASP A 70 1.88 -17.06 8.13
N GLN A 71 1.67 -15.99 7.36
CA GLN A 71 2.10 -14.63 7.70
C GLN A 71 1.44 -14.12 8.99
N PHE A 72 0.12 -14.23 9.11
CA PHE A 72 -0.62 -13.68 10.25
C PHE A 72 -0.51 -14.55 11.51
N THR A 73 -0.17 -15.82 11.39
CA THR A 73 0.06 -16.72 12.54
C THR A 73 1.53 -16.81 12.94
N GLY A 74 2.43 -16.09 12.28
CA GLY A 74 3.86 -16.13 12.57
C GLY A 74 4.60 -17.34 12.02
N GLY A 75 3.97 -18.15 11.16
CA GLY A 75 4.56 -19.36 10.57
C GLY A 75 5.81 -19.15 9.71
N TRP A 76 6.17 -17.87 9.43
CA TRP A 76 7.41 -17.53 8.72
C TRP A 76 8.60 -17.25 9.62
N ASN A 77 8.39 -17.08 10.94
CA ASN A 77 9.41 -16.50 11.80
C ASN A 77 10.49 -17.51 12.25
N GLU A 78 10.18 -18.82 12.21
CA GLU A 78 11.10 -19.84 12.76
C GLU A 78 11.78 -20.67 11.66
N ASN A 79 11.05 -21.07 10.64
CA ASN A 79 11.62 -21.81 9.50
C ASN A 79 10.72 -21.66 8.26
N GLN A 80 10.99 -20.65 7.46
CA GLN A 80 10.23 -20.35 6.24
C GLN A 80 10.16 -21.53 5.25
N ASP A 81 11.23 -22.33 5.17
CA ASP A 81 11.33 -23.46 4.25
C ASP A 81 10.46 -24.68 4.68
N GLU A 82 10.07 -24.73 5.94
CA GLU A 82 9.17 -25.76 6.50
C GLU A 82 7.72 -25.28 6.62
N SER A 83 7.43 -24.08 6.16
CA SER A 83 6.08 -23.52 6.17
C SER A 83 5.13 -24.28 5.24
N LYS A 84 3.82 -24.19 5.50
CA LYS A 84 2.80 -24.72 4.58
C LYS A 84 2.87 -24.05 3.21
N THR A 85 3.25 -22.78 3.17
CA THR A 85 3.46 -22.03 1.93
C THR A 85 4.56 -22.65 1.07
N ALA A 86 5.68 -23.04 1.66
CA ALA A 86 6.76 -23.73 0.96
C ALA A 86 6.30 -25.10 0.41
N ASP A 87 5.48 -25.83 1.15
CA ASP A 87 4.91 -27.11 0.68
C ASP A 87 3.99 -26.92 -0.53
N VAL A 88 3.18 -25.86 -0.54
CA VAL A 88 2.34 -25.54 -1.69
C VAL A 88 3.20 -25.26 -2.93
N ILE A 89 4.29 -24.49 -2.80
CA ILE A 89 5.22 -24.24 -3.91
C ILE A 89 5.85 -25.52 -4.42
N ARG A 90 6.35 -26.40 -3.56
CA ARG A 90 6.95 -27.68 -3.97
C ARG A 90 5.96 -28.57 -4.73
N LYS A 91 4.73 -28.66 -4.24
CA LYS A 91 3.65 -29.42 -4.92
C LYS A 91 3.30 -28.78 -6.27
N MET A 92 3.22 -27.45 -6.34
CA MET A 92 2.97 -26.72 -7.58
C MET A 92 4.09 -26.95 -8.59
N GLU A 93 5.35 -26.92 -8.17
CA GLU A 93 6.51 -27.18 -9.03
C GLU A 93 6.50 -28.60 -9.63
N ALA A 94 6.11 -29.59 -8.84
CA ALA A 94 5.97 -30.96 -9.32
C ALA A 94 4.80 -31.15 -10.31
N THR A 95 3.76 -30.30 -10.22
CA THR A 95 2.52 -30.44 -11.00
C THR A 95 2.49 -29.54 -12.24
N LEU A 96 2.99 -28.32 -12.10
CA LEU A 96 2.96 -27.23 -13.12
C LEU A 96 4.37 -26.64 -13.31
N PRO A 97 5.38 -27.43 -13.73
CA PRO A 97 6.73 -26.96 -13.89
C PRO A 97 6.77 -25.80 -14.92
N ASP A 98 7.51 -24.74 -14.62
CA ASP A 98 7.67 -23.54 -15.45
C ASP A 98 6.35 -22.86 -15.88
N SER A 99 5.29 -22.98 -15.06
CA SER A 99 4.03 -22.28 -15.30
C SER A 99 4.11 -20.79 -14.88
N TYR A 100 3.19 -19.97 -15.43
CA TYR A 100 3.02 -18.59 -14.99
C TYR A 100 2.84 -18.50 -13.46
N VAL A 101 1.89 -19.29 -12.92
CA VAL A 101 1.53 -19.22 -11.49
C VAL A 101 2.68 -19.66 -10.59
N LEU A 102 3.45 -20.68 -10.97
CA LEU A 102 4.61 -21.12 -10.20
C LEU A 102 5.65 -20.00 -10.09
N ASN A 103 6.00 -19.40 -11.23
CA ASN A 103 7.00 -18.33 -11.27
C ASN A 103 6.52 -17.08 -10.51
N LEU A 104 5.23 -16.73 -10.61
CA LEU A 104 4.62 -15.65 -9.82
C LEU A 104 4.73 -15.93 -8.31
N CYS A 105 4.37 -17.14 -7.87
CA CYS A 105 4.43 -17.53 -6.46
C CYS A 105 5.86 -17.58 -5.93
N LYS A 106 6.81 -18.12 -6.69
CA LYS A 106 8.25 -18.07 -6.36
C LYS A 106 8.80 -16.65 -6.31
N GLY A 107 8.28 -15.75 -7.12
CA GLY A 107 8.62 -14.33 -7.06
C GLY A 107 8.09 -13.63 -5.80
N ARG A 108 6.94 -14.07 -5.27
CA ARG A 108 6.34 -13.54 -4.03
C ARG A 108 6.97 -14.15 -2.77
N PHE A 109 7.22 -15.42 -2.77
CA PHE A 109 7.75 -16.17 -1.62
C PHE A 109 9.00 -16.92 -2.04
N CYS A 110 10.13 -16.55 -1.45
CA CYS A 110 11.39 -17.25 -1.65
C CYS A 110 11.68 -18.19 -0.50
N LEU A 111 12.18 -19.36 -0.84
CA LEU A 111 12.84 -20.22 0.13
C LEU A 111 14.14 -19.52 0.61
N THR A 112 14.60 -19.84 1.82
CA THR A 112 15.82 -19.24 2.38
C THR A 112 17.06 -19.57 1.56
N THR A 113 17.01 -20.68 0.81
CA THR A 113 18.07 -21.10 -0.14
C THR A 113 18.08 -20.29 -1.43
N ASP A 114 16.99 -19.57 -1.75
CA ASP A 114 16.89 -18.80 -2.98
C ASP A 114 17.64 -17.46 -2.86
N SER A 115 18.50 -17.16 -3.82
CA SER A 115 19.14 -15.85 -3.91
C SER A 115 18.17 -14.78 -4.42
N ALA A 116 18.50 -13.51 -4.17
CA ALA A 116 17.76 -12.39 -4.76
C ALA A 116 17.71 -12.46 -6.29
N SER A 117 18.74 -13.01 -6.94
CA SER A 117 18.79 -13.25 -8.39
C SER A 117 17.70 -14.22 -8.83
N ILE A 118 17.53 -15.36 -8.12
CA ILE A 118 16.49 -16.36 -8.43
C ILE A 118 15.11 -15.75 -8.36
N ARG A 119 14.86 -14.88 -7.37
CA ARG A 119 13.59 -14.13 -7.28
C ARG A 119 13.34 -13.27 -8.51
N GLY A 120 14.35 -12.50 -8.93
CA GLY A 120 14.29 -11.67 -10.13
C GLY A 120 14.02 -12.48 -11.41
N GLU A 121 14.68 -13.62 -11.56
CA GLU A 121 14.48 -14.54 -12.69
C GLU A 121 13.04 -15.09 -12.74
N ASN A 122 12.48 -15.49 -11.60
CA ASN A 122 11.09 -15.93 -11.52
C ASN A 122 10.10 -14.82 -11.90
N ILE A 123 10.35 -13.57 -11.46
CA ILE A 123 9.52 -12.42 -11.86
C ILE A 123 9.57 -12.20 -13.38
N LEU A 124 10.75 -12.20 -13.98
CA LEU A 124 10.90 -12.06 -15.43
C LEU A 124 10.20 -13.20 -16.17
N ARG A 125 10.35 -14.44 -15.68
CA ARG A 125 9.72 -15.60 -16.26
C ARG A 125 8.19 -15.55 -16.15
N ALA A 126 7.66 -15.11 -15.00
CA ALA A 126 6.22 -14.87 -14.85
C ALA A 126 5.71 -13.82 -15.84
N ILE A 127 6.46 -12.73 -16.07
CA ILE A 127 6.11 -11.70 -17.05
C ILE A 127 6.10 -12.25 -18.49
N GLU A 128 7.01 -13.16 -18.84
CA GLU A 128 7.04 -13.82 -20.16
C GLU A 128 5.85 -14.76 -20.38
N LEU A 129 5.43 -15.47 -19.32
CA LEU A 129 4.38 -16.50 -19.36
C LEU A 129 2.99 -15.96 -19.02
N MET A 130 2.87 -14.67 -18.66
CA MET A 130 1.60 -14.13 -18.17
C MET A 130 0.50 -14.21 -19.23
N PRO A 131 -0.72 -14.67 -18.85
CA PRO A 131 -1.86 -14.72 -19.76
C PRO A 131 -2.39 -13.32 -20.10
N GLU A 132 -3.17 -13.22 -21.17
CA GLU A 132 -3.80 -11.95 -21.56
C GLU A 132 -4.82 -11.47 -20.51
N ASP A 133 -5.56 -12.39 -19.91
CA ASP A 133 -6.59 -12.17 -18.88
C ASP A 133 -6.03 -12.21 -17.44
N ILE A 134 -4.75 -11.90 -17.29
CA ILE A 134 -4.08 -11.85 -15.98
C ILE A 134 -4.87 -11.02 -14.98
N CYS A 135 -4.96 -11.52 -13.75
CA CYS A 135 -5.55 -10.79 -12.63
C CYS A 135 -4.88 -9.41 -12.45
N PRO A 136 -5.66 -8.32 -12.30
CA PRO A 136 -5.12 -6.95 -12.18
C PRO A 136 -4.10 -6.79 -11.05
N GLU A 137 -4.30 -7.49 -9.94
CA GLU A 137 -3.39 -7.49 -8.80
C GLU A 137 -2.04 -8.15 -9.11
N ASP A 138 -2.07 -9.28 -9.81
CA ASP A 138 -0.84 -9.98 -10.17
C ASP A 138 -0.03 -9.17 -11.20
N LEU A 139 -0.74 -8.49 -12.10
CA LEU A 139 -0.13 -7.58 -13.08
C LEU A 139 0.56 -6.40 -12.40
N GLU A 140 -0.10 -5.80 -11.41
CA GLU A 140 0.46 -4.70 -10.64
C GLU A 140 1.69 -5.16 -9.84
N TYR A 141 1.58 -6.30 -9.14
CA TYR A 141 2.71 -6.89 -8.42
C TYR A 141 3.93 -7.11 -9.33
N LEU A 142 3.74 -7.66 -10.53
CA LEU A 142 4.83 -7.86 -11.49
C LEU A 142 5.44 -6.53 -11.94
N ALA A 143 4.62 -5.49 -12.14
CA ALA A 143 5.09 -4.15 -12.49
C ALA A 143 6.00 -3.55 -11.41
N VAL A 144 5.58 -3.64 -10.14
CA VAL A 144 6.33 -3.15 -8.99
C VAL A 144 7.64 -3.92 -8.80
N ARG A 145 7.59 -5.25 -8.90
CA ARG A 145 8.79 -6.08 -8.76
C ARG A 145 9.79 -5.85 -9.90
N LEU A 146 9.31 -5.65 -11.11
CA LEU A 146 10.17 -5.27 -12.22
C LEU A 146 10.80 -3.90 -11.98
N TRP A 147 10.02 -2.91 -11.52
CA TRP A 147 10.54 -1.59 -11.18
C TRP A 147 11.60 -1.64 -10.09
N LEU A 148 11.44 -2.52 -9.09
CA LEU A 148 12.42 -2.68 -8.01
C LEU A 148 13.73 -3.34 -8.48
N ASN A 149 13.63 -4.38 -9.34
CA ASN A 149 14.77 -5.21 -9.72
C ASN A 149 15.48 -4.75 -10.99
N ASP A 150 14.77 -4.09 -11.91
CA ASP A 150 15.27 -3.55 -13.17
C ASP A 150 14.56 -2.24 -13.52
N PRO A 151 14.86 -1.12 -12.80
CA PRO A 151 14.13 0.15 -12.92
C PRO A 151 14.16 0.79 -14.31
N GLU A 152 15.09 0.39 -15.18
CA GLU A 152 15.24 0.89 -16.54
C GLU A 152 14.51 0.00 -17.58
N ASN A 153 13.82 -1.07 -17.15
CA ASN A 153 13.13 -1.99 -18.03
C ASN A 153 11.94 -1.33 -18.76
N PRO A 154 11.91 -1.36 -20.11
CA PRO A 154 10.86 -0.69 -20.89
C PRO A 154 9.45 -1.28 -20.67
N ARG A 155 9.35 -2.53 -20.17
CA ARG A 155 8.06 -3.17 -19.89
C ARG A 155 7.35 -2.59 -18.66
N ILE A 156 8.03 -1.85 -17.80
CA ILE A 156 7.43 -1.20 -16.62
C ILE A 156 6.23 -0.35 -17.04
N LYS A 157 6.43 0.49 -18.06
CA LYS A 157 5.37 1.35 -18.60
C LYS A 157 4.16 0.55 -19.10
N GLU A 158 4.42 -0.53 -19.84
CA GLU A 158 3.37 -1.42 -20.33
C GLU A 158 2.55 -2.01 -19.18
N LEU A 159 3.22 -2.61 -18.19
CA LEU A 159 2.60 -3.29 -17.08
C LEU A 159 1.75 -2.33 -16.23
N PHE A 160 2.28 -1.17 -15.83
CA PHE A 160 1.52 -0.17 -15.09
C PHE A 160 0.36 0.40 -15.92
N THR A 161 0.53 0.60 -17.23
CA THR A 161 -0.55 1.07 -18.10
C THR A 161 -1.68 0.04 -18.21
N ARG A 162 -1.35 -1.25 -18.30
CA ARG A 162 -2.36 -2.33 -18.28
C ARG A 162 -3.05 -2.40 -16.93
N SER A 163 -2.31 -2.32 -15.82
CA SER A 163 -2.88 -2.33 -14.47
C SER A 163 -3.83 -1.14 -14.24
N TYR A 164 -3.45 0.05 -14.72
CA TYR A 164 -4.33 1.24 -14.70
C TYR A 164 -5.63 1.01 -15.48
N ARG A 165 -5.55 0.47 -16.71
CA ARG A 165 -6.72 0.18 -17.54
C ARG A 165 -7.64 -0.87 -16.92
N ASN A 166 -7.07 -1.82 -16.21
CA ASN A 166 -7.79 -2.87 -15.48
C ASN A 166 -8.33 -2.37 -14.12
N LYS A 167 -8.12 -1.10 -13.77
CA LYS A 167 -8.64 -0.44 -12.57
C LYS A 167 -8.28 -1.18 -11.27
N TYR A 168 -7.03 -1.61 -11.15
CA TYR A 168 -6.57 -2.32 -9.95
C TYR A 168 -6.79 -1.48 -8.70
N PHE A 169 -6.25 -0.25 -8.68
CA PHE A 169 -6.52 0.67 -7.59
C PHE A 169 -7.87 1.36 -7.77
N PRO A 170 -8.70 1.43 -6.72
CA PRO A 170 -9.91 2.22 -6.71
C PRO A 170 -9.68 3.69 -7.07
N ALA A 171 -10.67 4.30 -7.69
CA ALA A 171 -10.57 5.70 -8.12
C ALA A 171 -10.25 6.67 -6.96
N ARG A 172 -10.69 6.34 -5.74
CA ARG A 172 -10.41 7.09 -4.51
C ARG A 172 -8.91 7.11 -4.17
N ILE A 173 -8.26 5.95 -4.24
CA ILE A 173 -6.80 5.83 -4.01
C ILE A 173 -6.05 6.59 -5.10
N MET A 174 -6.47 6.46 -6.35
CA MET A 174 -5.87 7.19 -7.47
C MET A 174 -6.02 8.70 -7.30
N GLN A 175 -7.20 9.20 -6.86
CA GLN A 175 -7.43 10.62 -6.63
C GLN A 175 -6.60 11.18 -5.47
N PHE A 176 -6.45 10.43 -4.37
CA PHE A 176 -5.57 10.80 -3.27
C PHE A 176 -4.14 11.02 -3.77
N ASN A 177 -3.60 10.08 -4.53
CA ASN A 177 -2.25 10.13 -5.07
C ASN A 177 -2.07 11.20 -6.15
N HIS A 178 -3.10 11.43 -6.98
CA HIS A 178 -3.14 12.55 -7.91
C HIS A 178 -3.01 13.89 -7.17
N ASN A 179 -3.80 14.11 -6.12
CA ASN A 179 -3.73 15.33 -5.31
C ASN A 179 -2.32 15.57 -4.77
N ILE A 180 -1.65 14.52 -4.27
CA ILE A 180 -0.27 14.62 -3.79
C ILE A 180 0.66 15.01 -4.94
N LEU A 181 0.63 14.31 -6.06
CA LEU A 181 1.52 14.60 -7.19
C LEU A 181 1.37 16.06 -7.67
N GLN A 182 0.13 16.56 -7.75
CA GLN A 182 -0.15 17.91 -8.25
C GLN A 182 0.34 19.02 -7.31
N CYS A 183 0.44 18.79 -6.00
CA CYS A 183 0.90 19.80 -5.06
C CYS A 183 2.43 19.93 -4.96
N LEU A 184 3.17 18.97 -5.47
CA LEU A 184 4.63 18.98 -5.39
C LEU A 184 5.26 20.03 -6.33
N GLN A 185 6.34 20.64 -5.89
CA GLN A 185 7.12 21.55 -6.74
C GLN A 185 7.74 20.80 -7.93
N PRO A 186 8.07 21.48 -9.03
CA PRO A 186 8.75 20.86 -10.17
C PRO A 186 10.05 20.16 -9.77
N ASN A 187 10.30 18.99 -10.38
CA ASN A 187 11.48 18.18 -10.15
C ASN A 187 11.66 17.72 -8.68
N ALA A 188 10.59 17.62 -7.89
CA ALA A 188 10.68 17.21 -6.50
C ALA A 188 11.17 15.77 -6.34
N LEU A 189 11.78 15.48 -5.17
CA LEU A 189 11.91 14.15 -4.61
C LEU A 189 10.72 13.92 -3.69
N TYR A 190 10.02 12.81 -3.82
CA TYR A 190 8.94 12.42 -2.93
C TYR A 190 9.27 11.08 -2.27
N PHE A 191 9.46 11.09 -0.96
CA PHE A 191 9.76 9.91 -0.14
C PHE A 191 8.45 9.34 0.42
N SER A 192 7.92 8.33 -0.24
CA SER A 192 6.72 7.61 0.16
C SER A 192 7.04 6.53 1.21
N ASN A 193 6.02 6.01 1.89
CA ASN A 193 6.20 5.05 2.97
C ASN A 193 5.73 3.63 2.61
N GLY A 194 4.61 3.50 1.92
CA GLY A 194 3.97 2.22 1.66
C GLY A 194 3.45 2.07 0.24
N ASP A 195 2.75 0.98 0.01
CA ASP A 195 2.26 0.60 -1.31
C ASP A 195 1.23 1.62 -1.83
N LEU A 196 0.28 2.05 -0.96
CA LEU A 196 -0.84 2.92 -1.34
C LEU A 196 -0.46 4.39 -1.57
N ASP A 197 0.73 4.82 -1.19
CA ASP A 197 1.26 6.17 -1.46
C ASP A 197 2.49 6.16 -2.39
N THR A 198 2.78 4.99 -3.00
CA THR A 198 3.88 4.80 -3.96
C THR A 198 3.38 4.30 -5.31
N GLU A 199 2.75 3.13 -5.31
CA GLU A 199 2.39 2.38 -6.51
C GLU A 199 1.34 3.09 -7.36
N PRO A 200 0.26 3.68 -6.77
CA PRO A 200 -0.69 4.47 -7.55
C PRO A 200 -0.06 5.72 -8.19
N MET A 201 0.90 6.37 -7.50
CA MET A 201 1.63 7.49 -8.08
C MET A 201 2.49 7.07 -9.27
N LYS A 202 3.22 5.95 -9.11
CA LYS A 202 4.01 5.38 -10.21
C LYS A 202 3.11 5.00 -11.39
N MET A 203 1.95 4.43 -11.11
CA MET A 203 0.95 4.11 -12.12
C MET A 203 0.44 5.35 -12.87
N LEU A 204 0.15 6.47 -12.16
CA LEU A 204 -0.22 7.74 -12.79
C LEU A 204 0.88 8.29 -13.70
N GLN A 205 2.15 8.19 -13.27
CA GLN A 205 3.28 8.60 -14.10
C GLN A 205 3.39 7.76 -15.38
N GLU A 206 3.34 6.44 -15.26
CA GLU A 206 3.57 5.54 -16.40
C GLU A 206 2.38 5.50 -17.37
N ALA A 207 1.16 5.47 -16.84
CA ALA A 207 -0.05 5.33 -17.66
C ALA A 207 -0.53 6.64 -18.27
N LEU A 208 -0.44 7.75 -17.52
CA LEU A 208 -1.00 9.04 -17.90
C LEU A 208 0.07 10.12 -18.20
N GLY A 209 1.32 9.85 -17.88
CA GLY A 209 2.39 10.85 -18.01
C GLY A 209 2.31 11.97 -16.97
N GLU A 210 1.59 11.76 -15.87
CA GLU A 210 1.42 12.77 -14.82
C GLU A 210 2.71 13.00 -14.05
N ARG A 211 3.16 14.25 -13.97
CA ARG A 211 4.27 14.67 -13.13
C ARG A 211 5.50 13.75 -13.19
N THR A 212 5.88 13.35 -14.37
CA THR A 212 7.09 12.51 -14.62
C THR A 212 8.40 13.20 -14.23
N ASP A 213 8.36 14.51 -13.98
CA ASP A 213 9.44 15.30 -13.40
C ASP A 213 9.73 14.96 -11.93
N VAL A 214 8.72 14.46 -11.19
CA VAL A 214 8.85 14.06 -9.79
C VAL A 214 9.52 12.67 -9.69
N THR A 215 10.48 12.54 -8.79
CA THR A 215 11.09 11.25 -8.50
C THR A 215 10.44 10.65 -7.25
N ILE A 216 9.65 9.58 -7.44
CA ILE A 216 9.01 8.83 -6.35
C ILE A 216 10.02 7.82 -5.80
N ILE A 217 10.20 7.82 -4.48
CA ILE A 217 11.16 6.98 -3.77
C ILE A 217 10.43 6.32 -2.59
N ASN A 218 10.09 5.05 -2.72
CA ASN A 218 9.61 4.28 -1.56
C ASN A 218 10.79 4.02 -0.62
N VAL A 219 10.66 4.37 0.66
CA VAL A 219 11.74 4.19 1.63
C VAL A 219 12.14 2.73 1.81
N ALA A 220 11.22 1.79 1.67
CA ALA A 220 11.53 0.36 1.70
C ALA A 220 12.43 -0.09 0.52
N PHE A 221 12.48 0.67 -0.59
CA PHE A 221 13.32 0.35 -1.74
C PHE A 221 14.77 0.80 -1.58
N LEU A 222 15.09 1.59 -0.54
CA LEU A 222 16.44 2.06 -0.26
C LEU A 222 17.43 0.93 0.07
N HIS A 223 16.94 -0.28 0.35
CA HIS A 223 17.75 -1.47 0.57
C HIS A 223 17.96 -2.32 -0.71
N ALA A 224 17.29 -1.99 -1.80
CA ALA A 224 17.38 -2.73 -3.06
C ALA A 224 18.51 -2.17 -3.93
N GLU A 225 19.60 -2.90 -4.06
CA GLU A 225 20.78 -2.48 -4.82
C GLU A 225 20.45 -2.06 -6.27
N PRO A 226 19.68 -2.81 -7.08
CA PRO A 226 19.37 -2.40 -8.45
C PRO A 226 18.61 -1.07 -8.52
N PHE A 227 17.64 -0.89 -7.61
CA PHE A 227 16.88 0.35 -7.51
C PHE A 227 17.78 1.53 -7.14
N MET A 228 18.60 1.38 -6.10
CA MET A 228 19.51 2.44 -5.64
C MET A 228 20.56 2.81 -6.67
N LYS A 229 21.12 1.84 -7.37
CA LYS A 229 22.08 2.10 -8.46
C LYS A 229 21.46 2.93 -9.57
N SER A 230 20.26 2.59 -10.02
CA SER A 230 19.52 3.35 -11.01
C SER A 230 19.13 4.74 -10.48
N LEU A 231 18.71 4.84 -9.21
CA LEU A 231 18.35 6.11 -8.58
C LEU A 231 19.53 7.08 -8.52
N TYR A 232 20.69 6.65 -8.05
CA TYR A 232 21.92 7.47 -8.01
C TYR A 232 22.30 7.96 -9.41
N LYS A 233 22.27 7.08 -10.42
CA LYS A 233 22.52 7.42 -11.82
C LYS A 233 21.53 8.46 -12.33
N LYS A 234 20.21 8.24 -12.11
CA LYS A 234 19.14 9.14 -12.54
C LYS A 234 19.25 10.53 -11.91
N LEU A 235 19.62 10.58 -10.63
CA LEU A 235 19.73 11.83 -9.87
C LEU A 235 21.09 12.52 -10.05
N ASN A 236 22.05 11.86 -10.69
CA ASN A 236 23.44 12.32 -10.80
C ASN A 236 24.06 12.63 -9.42
N VAL A 237 23.90 11.69 -8.48
CA VAL A 237 24.44 11.76 -7.12
C VAL A 237 25.41 10.58 -6.94
N GLU A 238 26.57 10.86 -6.38
CA GLU A 238 27.54 9.81 -6.05
C GLU A 238 26.94 8.81 -5.05
N PRO A 239 27.12 7.50 -5.26
CA PRO A 239 26.63 6.50 -4.32
C PRO A 239 27.16 6.72 -2.90
N LEU A 240 26.28 6.67 -1.92
CA LEU A 240 26.65 6.68 -0.51
C LEU A 240 27.03 5.26 -0.08
N THR A 241 28.27 5.09 0.39
CA THR A 241 28.72 3.82 0.95
C THR A 241 28.56 3.85 2.46
N LEU A 242 27.68 3.03 2.98
CA LEU A 242 27.40 2.88 4.41
C LEU A 242 27.72 1.44 4.85
N ASN A 243 28.32 1.29 6.02
CA ASN A 243 28.52 -0.02 6.63
C ASN A 243 27.36 -0.34 7.58
N VAL A 244 26.53 -1.31 7.21
CA VAL A 244 25.37 -1.72 8.01
C VAL A 244 25.76 -2.15 9.42
N GLN A 245 26.93 -2.79 9.60
CA GLN A 245 27.41 -3.23 10.91
C GLN A 245 27.65 -2.04 11.85
N ASP A 246 28.21 -0.94 11.33
CA ASP A 246 28.45 0.27 12.14
C ASP A 246 27.14 0.88 12.65
N TYR A 247 26.05 0.78 11.85
CA TYR A 247 24.72 1.22 12.28
C TYR A 247 24.13 0.27 13.32
N GLY A 248 24.25 -1.05 13.15
CA GLY A 248 23.82 -2.05 14.12
C GLY A 248 24.50 -1.86 15.48
N ASP A 249 25.79 -1.65 15.49
CA ASP A 249 26.59 -1.44 16.70
C ASP A 249 26.22 -0.14 17.41
N LYS A 250 25.88 0.91 16.64
CA LYS A 250 25.54 2.24 17.19
C LYS A 250 24.09 2.39 17.65
N TYR A 251 23.15 1.82 16.90
CA TYR A 251 21.71 2.10 17.06
C TYR A 251 20.88 0.87 17.46
N GLY A 252 21.48 -0.33 17.52
CA GLY A 252 20.78 -1.56 17.88
C GLY A 252 19.65 -1.87 16.91
N GLU A 253 18.46 -2.16 17.44
CA GLU A 253 17.28 -2.52 16.63
C GLU A 253 16.79 -1.39 15.70
N ASP A 254 17.07 -0.14 16.02
CA ASP A 254 16.68 1.03 15.22
C ASP A 254 17.65 1.37 14.08
N TRP A 255 18.66 0.54 13.84
CA TRP A 255 19.74 0.81 12.89
C TRP A 255 19.24 1.18 11.49
N TYR A 256 18.26 0.45 11.00
CA TYR A 256 17.72 0.65 9.64
C TYR A 256 17.06 2.02 9.48
N THR A 257 16.42 2.55 10.52
CA THR A 257 15.78 3.87 10.49
C THR A 257 16.82 4.98 10.29
N HIS A 258 17.94 4.89 11.00
CA HIS A 258 19.05 5.84 10.87
C HIS A 258 19.81 5.69 9.53
N TYR A 259 20.01 4.45 9.10
CA TYR A 259 20.61 4.13 7.81
C TYR A 259 19.82 4.74 6.64
N GLU A 260 18.50 4.55 6.61
CA GLU A 260 17.62 5.12 5.59
C GLU A 260 17.57 6.65 5.66
N ALA A 261 17.56 7.23 6.87
CA ALA A 261 17.58 8.70 7.01
C ALA A 261 18.86 9.32 6.44
N ASP A 262 20.02 8.68 6.64
CA ASP A 262 21.28 9.17 6.08
C ASP A 262 21.28 9.08 4.55
N ILE A 263 20.73 8.02 3.96
CA ILE A 263 20.53 7.92 2.51
C ILE A 263 19.61 9.04 2.01
N ILE A 264 18.47 9.26 2.67
CA ILE A 264 17.52 10.32 2.33
C ILE A 264 18.20 11.68 2.33
N MET A 265 18.93 12.00 3.41
CA MET A 265 19.62 13.28 3.53
C MET A 265 20.75 13.42 2.51
N HIS A 266 21.45 12.34 2.18
CA HIS A 266 22.46 12.33 1.12
C HIS A 266 21.84 12.68 -0.24
N LEU A 267 20.70 12.08 -0.60
CA LEU A 267 19.98 12.38 -1.84
C LEU A 267 19.47 13.84 -1.88
N ILE A 268 18.91 14.33 -0.77
CA ILE A 268 18.45 15.74 -0.67
C ILE A 268 19.63 16.71 -0.87
N ASN A 269 20.74 16.49 -0.16
CA ASN A 269 21.90 17.35 -0.20
C ASN A 269 22.63 17.28 -1.55
N GLY A 270 22.69 16.10 -2.15
CA GLY A 270 23.35 15.90 -3.45
C GLY A 270 22.58 16.54 -4.60
N THR A 271 21.26 16.44 -4.61
CA THR A 271 20.43 16.96 -5.70
C THR A 271 20.07 18.43 -5.53
N LYS A 272 19.94 18.91 -4.30
CA LYS A 272 19.35 20.22 -3.94
C LYS A 272 17.95 20.44 -4.51
N ARG A 273 17.24 19.36 -4.86
CA ARG A 273 15.87 19.39 -5.36
C ARG A 273 14.89 19.59 -4.20
N PRO A 274 13.68 20.15 -4.45
CA PRO A 274 12.63 20.16 -3.43
C PRO A 274 12.37 18.74 -2.94
N ALA A 275 12.32 18.53 -1.62
CA ALA A 275 12.13 17.23 -1.03
C ALA A 275 10.86 17.20 -0.17
N TYR A 276 10.06 16.15 -0.37
CA TYR A 276 8.79 15.95 0.29
C TYR A 276 8.68 14.51 0.82
N PHE A 277 7.88 14.37 1.86
CA PHE A 277 7.62 13.09 2.52
C PHE A 277 6.13 12.83 2.62
N SER A 278 5.77 11.54 2.55
CA SER A 278 4.46 11.10 3.05
C SER A 278 4.33 11.43 4.53
N PRO A 279 3.17 11.93 5.00
CA PRO A 279 2.94 12.16 6.43
C PRO A 279 3.06 10.89 7.29
N THR A 280 2.91 9.71 6.69
CA THR A 280 3.04 8.41 7.35
C THR A 280 4.49 7.89 7.37
N ASN A 281 5.43 8.60 6.75
CA ASN A 281 6.83 8.17 6.70
C ASN A 281 7.49 8.29 8.09
N PRO A 282 7.87 7.18 8.74
CA PRO A 282 8.41 7.19 10.10
C PRO A 282 9.78 7.86 10.19
N LYS A 283 10.53 7.95 9.08
CA LYS A 283 11.88 8.53 9.04
C LYS A 283 11.87 10.03 9.29
N VAL A 284 10.73 10.69 9.08
CA VAL A 284 10.54 12.12 9.39
C VAL A 284 10.78 12.41 10.87
N SER A 285 10.50 11.44 11.76
CA SER A 285 10.66 11.62 13.20
C SER A 285 12.11 11.84 13.66
N ILE A 286 13.09 11.33 12.89
CA ILE A 286 14.51 11.46 13.21
C ILE A 286 15.22 12.55 12.39
N LEU A 287 14.53 13.12 11.40
CA LEU A 287 15.02 14.32 10.71
C LEU A 287 14.85 15.54 11.62
N ASN A 288 15.59 16.60 11.33
CA ASN A 288 15.44 17.84 12.10
C ASN A 288 14.01 18.39 11.97
N LYS A 289 13.25 18.35 13.07
CA LYS A 289 11.84 18.77 13.12
C LYS A 289 11.64 20.24 12.70
N ASP A 290 12.62 21.11 12.98
CA ASP A 290 12.57 22.51 12.61
C ASP A 290 12.71 22.76 11.09
N SER A 291 13.02 21.70 10.34
CA SER A 291 13.16 21.73 8.89
C SER A 291 12.02 20.99 8.15
N ILE A 292 11.00 20.52 8.87
CA ILE A 292 9.86 19.78 8.30
C ILE A 292 8.57 20.61 8.43
N TYR A 293 7.94 20.88 7.31
CA TYR A 293 6.76 21.76 7.21
C TYR A 293 5.60 21.02 6.55
N ASN A 294 4.44 21.00 7.21
CA ASN A 294 3.23 20.42 6.63
C ASN A 294 2.61 21.39 5.60
N GLU A 295 2.54 20.97 4.33
CA GLU A 295 1.90 21.69 3.23
C GLU A 295 0.55 21.08 2.80
N GLY A 296 -0.07 20.28 3.66
CA GLY A 296 -1.32 19.61 3.39
C GLY A 296 -1.18 18.09 3.46
N LEU A 297 -1.31 17.41 2.33
CA LEU A 297 -1.15 15.95 2.23
C LEU A 297 0.32 15.51 2.18
N VAL A 298 1.25 16.45 2.33
CA VAL A 298 2.70 16.20 2.27
C VAL A 298 3.45 17.00 3.33
N LEU A 299 4.61 16.47 3.72
CA LEU A 299 5.57 17.15 4.57
C LEU A 299 6.77 17.58 3.71
N LYS A 300 7.11 18.86 3.73
CA LYS A 300 8.24 19.39 2.96
C LYS A 300 9.45 19.61 3.83
N TYR A 301 10.62 19.19 3.35
CA TYR A 301 11.90 19.59 3.91
C TYR A 301 12.28 20.99 3.47
N SER A 302 12.58 21.86 4.41
CA SER A 302 13.14 23.20 4.14
C SER A 302 14.10 23.62 5.26
N PRO A 303 15.36 23.93 4.94
CA PRO A 303 16.32 24.43 5.94
C PRO A 303 16.00 25.85 6.41
N LYS A 304 15.04 26.54 5.78
CA LYS A 304 14.62 27.90 6.11
C LYS A 304 13.14 27.93 6.44
N PRO A 305 12.73 28.61 7.53
CA PRO A 305 11.33 28.76 7.87
C PRO A 305 10.57 29.58 6.82
N TYR A 306 9.31 29.22 6.61
CA TYR A 306 8.37 29.92 5.73
C TYR A 306 6.92 29.66 6.20
N ASN A 307 5.96 30.38 5.63
CA ASN A 307 4.55 30.19 5.95
C ASN A 307 3.94 29.02 5.18
N ASN A 308 4.11 27.81 5.72
CA ASN A 308 3.57 26.59 5.14
C ASN A 308 2.03 26.54 5.14
N PHE A 309 1.35 27.25 6.03
CA PHE A 309 -0.11 27.29 6.06
C PHE A 309 -0.69 27.98 4.82
N ASP A 310 -0.06 29.03 4.31
CA ASP A 310 -0.52 29.65 3.07
C ASP A 310 -0.39 28.69 1.88
N VAL A 311 0.64 27.86 1.87
CA VAL A 311 0.81 26.81 0.85
C VAL A 311 -0.29 25.73 1.01
N ALA A 312 -0.53 25.25 2.23
CA ALA A 312 -1.58 24.25 2.50
C ALA A 312 -2.98 24.79 2.11
N MET A 313 -3.28 26.06 2.44
CA MET A 313 -4.55 26.70 2.05
C MET A 313 -4.71 26.81 0.52
N ARG A 314 -3.64 27.19 -0.19
CA ARG A 314 -3.64 27.22 -1.65
C ARG A 314 -3.87 25.80 -2.22
N ASN A 315 -3.16 24.79 -1.71
CA ASN A 315 -3.29 23.42 -2.18
C ASN A 315 -4.74 22.92 -2.03
N VAL A 316 -5.39 23.15 -0.89
CA VAL A 316 -6.79 22.77 -0.65
C VAL A 316 -7.77 23.55 -1.52
N LYS A 317 -7.48 24.82 -1.81
CA LYS A 317 -8.37 25.68 -2.57
C LYS A 317 -8.25 25.48 -4.09
N GLU A 318 -7.04 25.28 -4.59
CA GLU A 318 -6.70 25.40 -6.01
C GLU A 318 -6.17 24.11 -6.64
N VAL A 319 -5.65 23.17 -5.82
CA VAL A 319 -4.98 21.96 -6.32
C VAL A 319 -5.76 20.69 -6.03
N TYR A 320 -6.25 20.52 -4.78
CA TYR A 320 -6.88 19.28 -4.37
C TYR A 320 -8.33 19.16 -4.83
N SER A 321 -8.65 18.07 -5.48
CA SER A 321 -10.03 17.63 -5.68
C SER A 321 -10.45 16.83 -4.45
N LEU A 322 -11.32 17.39 -3.60
CA LEU A 322 -11.70 16.80 -2.32
C LEU A 322 -13.17 16.37 -2.25
N GLU A 323 -13.97 16.65 -3.25
CA GLU A 323 -15.41 16.42 -3.26
C GLU A 323 -15.76 14.94 -3.12
N TYR A 324 -14.93 14.03 -3.59
CA TYR A 324 -15.12 12.58 -3.43
C TYR A 324 -15.14 12.13 -1.97
N LEU A 325 -14.55 12.89 -1.06
CA LEU A 325 -14.59 12.61 0.39
C LEU A 325 -15.99 12.82 0.97
N ALA A 326 -16.76 13.76 0.41
CA ALA A 326 -18.12 14.06 0.84
C ALA A 326 -19.20 13.28 0.06
N GLU A 327 -18.89 12.93 -1.18
CA GLU A 327 -19.83 12.28 -2.12
C GLU A 327 -19.23 10.92 -2.55
N PRO A 328 -19.36 9.88 -1.73
CA PRO A 328 -18.74 8.59 -1.98
C PRO A 328 -19.24 7.91 -3.26
N ASP A 329 -20.46 8.23 -3.70
CA ASP A 329 -21.04 7.67 -4.93
C ASP A 329 -20.35 8.17 -6.22
N LEU A 330 -19.54 9.23 -6.12
CA LEU A 330 -18.71 9.71 -7.25
C LEU A 330 -17.59 8.73 -7.60
N VAL A 331 -17.17 7.91 -6.65
CA VAL A 331 -16.08 6.94 -6.82
C VAL A 331 -16.47 5.64 -6.15
N TYR A 332 -16.88 4.66 -6.98
CA TYR A 332 -17.11 3.31 -6.48
C TYR A 332 -15.80 2.73 -5.95
N ASP A 333 -15.87 2.16 -4.76
CA ASP A 333 -14.73 1.58 -4.09
C ASP A 333 -15.13 0.31 -3.34
N SER A 334 -14.43 -0.78 -3.61
CA SER A 334 -14.61 -2.07 -2.93
C SER A 334 -13.55 -2.35 -1.86
N TRP A 335 -12.57 -1.44 -1.70
CA TRP A 335 -11.47 -1.66 -0.77
C TRP A 335 -11.74 -1.02 0.59
N GLU A 336 -11.74 -1.83 1.65
CA GLU A 336 -11.89 -1.33 3.04
C GLU A 336 -10.78 -0.34 3.40
N THR A 337 -9.57 -0.53 2.87
CA THR A 337 -8.41 0.34 3.16
C THR A 337 -8.48 1.72 2.54
N SER A 338 -9.32 1.94 1.53
CA SER A 338 -9.49 3.27 0.92
C SER A 338 -10.00 4.31 1.92
N GLU A 339 -10.85 3.91 2.86
CA GLU A 339 -11.36 4.80 3.91
C GLU A 339 -10.26 5.23 4.89
N MET A 340 -9.24 4.41 5.10
CA MET A 340 -8.09 4.78 5.92
C MET A 340 -7.31 5.95 5.33
N LEU A 341 -7.17 5.99 4.00
CA LEU A 341 -6.52 7.12 3.30
C LEU A 341 -7.36 8.41 3.40
N ASP A 342 -8.68 8.31 3.37
CA ASP A 342 -9.56 9.45 3.55
C ASP A 342 -9.36 10.13 4.91
N MET A 343 -9.10 9.34 5.96
CA MET A 343 -8.82 9.85 7.29
C MET A 343 -7.54 10.71 7.38
N ASN A 344 -6.61 10.56 6.44
CA ASN A 344 -5.42 11.42 6.36
C ASN A 344 -5.77 12.90 6.10
N HIS A 345 -6.96 13.17 5.56
CA HIS A 345 -7.43 14.54 5.33
C HIS A 345 -8.01 15.21 6.57
N VAL A 346 -8.46 14.43 7.56
CA VAL A 346 -9.27 14.95 8.68
C VAL A 346 -8.56 16.04 9.47
N THR A 347 -7.35 15.78 9.94
CA THR A 347 -6.57 16.76 10.71
C THR A 347 -6.23 18.00 9.88
N LEU A 348 -5.90 17.80 8.59
CA LEU A 348 -5.64 18.88 7.66
C LEU A 348 -6.87 19.79 7.53
N LEU A 349 -8.02 19.21 7.19
CA LEU A 349 -9.26 19.95 6.97
C LEU A 349 -9.71 20.70 8.23
N ALA A 350 -9.67 20.06 9.39
CA ALA A 350 -9.99 20.68 10.68
C ALA A 350 -9.11 21.93 10.94
N ASN A 351 -7.79 21.79 10.79
CA ASN A 351 -6.86 22.91 11.00
C ASN A 351 -7.10 24.06 10.01
N LEU A 352 -7.44 23.76 8.76
CA LEU A 352 -7.61 24.79 7.74
C LEU A 352 -8.95 25.52 7.83
N ILE A 353 -10.02 24.89 8.31
CA ILE A 353 -11.33 25.55 8.53
C ILE A 353 -11.17 26.81 9.38
N SER A 354 -10.51 26.68 10.55
CA SER A 354 -10.28 27.83 11.43
C SER A 354 -9.38 28.91 10.78
N LYS A 355 -8.43 28.52 9.93
CA LYS A 355 -7.56 29.46 9.22
C LYS A 355 -8.31 30.22 8.14
N PHE A 356 -9.17 29.58 7.37
CA PHE A 356 -10.01 30.23 6.36
C PHE A 356 -10.98 31.23 7.02
N ARG A 357 -11.62 30.88 8.14
CA ARG A 357 -12.45 31.80 8.90
C ARG A 357 -11.69 33.05 9.36
N LYS A 358 -10.50 32.85 9.95
CA LYS A 358 -9.65 33.97 10.39
C LYS A 358 -9.24 34.92 9.25
N LYS A 359 -9.19 34.40 8.02
CA LYS A 359 -8.91 35.20 6.80
C LYS A 359 -10.18 35.74 6.14
N GLY A 360 -11.37 35.49 6.69
CA GLY A 360 -12.65 35.92 6.15
C GLY A 360 -13.13 35.15 4.92
N ASP A 361 -12.54 33.99 4.62
CA ASP A 361 -12.97 33.11 3.52
C ASP A 361 -13.99 32.06 4.05
N ASP A 362 -15.17 32.55 4.41
CA ASP A 362 -16.26 31.73 4.96
C ASP A 362 -16.77 30.68 3.97
N PHE A 363 -16.66 30.95 2.67
CA PHE A 363 -17.04 29.98 1.65
C PHE A 363 -16.20 28.72 1.73
N GLN A 364 -14.87 28.86 1.75
CA GLN A 364 -13.97 27.73 1.87
C GLN A 364 -14.10 27.03 3.24
N ALA A 365 -14.26 27.79 4.31
CA ALA A 365 -14.47 27.21 5.63
C ALA A 365 -15.72 26.30 5.66
N LYS A 366 -16.84 26.76 5.10
CA LYS A 366 -18.09 25.98 5.01
C LYS A 366 -17.94 24.75 4.08
N ARG A 367 -17.28 24.94 2.92
CA ARG A 367 -17.00 23.83 1.99
C ARG A 367 -16.20 22.73 2.70
N LEU A 368 -15.09 23.08 3.35
CA LEU A 368 -14.24 22.12 4.04
C LEU A 368 -14.95 21.46 5.23
N TYR A 369 -15.75 22.20 5.99
CA TYR A 369 -16.57 21.63 7.07
C TYR A 369 -17.53 20.57 6.54
N ARG A 370 -18.24 20.84 5.44
CA ARG A 370 -19.13 19.86 4.80
C ARG A 370 -18.35 18.59 4.41
N ILE A 371 -17.18 18.73 3.79
CA ILE A 371 -16.34 17.61 3.39
C ILE A 371 -15.88 16.82 4.62
N LEU A 372 -15.36 17.50 5.62
CA LEU A 372 -14.88 16.90 6.87
C LEU A 372 -16.01 16.12 7.59
N SER A 373 -17.17 16.73 7.76
CA SER A 373 -18.30 16.09 8.46
C SER A 373 -18.79 14.84 7.74
N LYS A 374 -18.87 14.87 6.41
CA LYS A 374 -19.27 13.70 5.61
C LYS A 374 -18.22 12.59 5.62
N CYS A 375 -16.95 12.94 5.56
CA CYS A 375 -15.86 11.99 5.68
C CYS A 375 -15.89 11.28 7.05
N VAL A 376 -16.00 12.03 8.15
CA VAL A 376 -16.09 11.49 9.51
C VAL A 376 -17.36 10.65 9.71
N GLU A 377 -18.51 11.11 9.20
CA GLU A 377 -19.76 10.36 9.28
C GLU A 377 -19.60 8.97 8.65
N ARG A 378 -18.98 8.87 7.50
CA ARG A 378 -18.80 7.61 6.78
C ARG A 378 -17.72 6.73 7.43
N CYS A 379 -16.53 7.27 7.64
CA CYS A 379 -15.36 6.47 8.04
C CYS A 379 -15.35 6.12 9.53
N VAL A 380 -16.09 6.86 10.36
CA VAL A 380 -16.08 6.70 11.82
C VAL A 380 -17.48 6.41 12.37
N ALA A 381 -18.42 7.35 12.23
CA ALA A 381 -19.71 7.24 12.91
C ALA A 381 -20.54 6.04 12.44
N LYS A 382 -20.47 5.69 11.15
CA LYS A 382 -21.17 4.54 10.55
C LYS A 382 -20.32 3.26 10.51
N ASN A 383 -19.03 3.32 10.89
CA ASN A 383 -18.18 2.15 10.88
C ASN A 383 -18.49 1.25 12.10
N PRO A 384 -18.98 0.01 11.90
CA PRO A 384 -19.33 -0.90 13.00
C PRO A 384 -18.09 -1.42 13.74
N LYS A 385 -16.90 -1.38 13.11
CA LYS A 385 -15.62 -1.79 13.72
C LYS A 385 -14.98 -0.68 14.55
N GLU A 386 -15.54 0.54 14.53
CA GLU A 386 -14.93 1.69 15.20
C GLU A 386 -15.32 1.76 16.67
N THR A 387 -14.35 2.18 17.52
CA THR A 387 -14.54 2.30 18.96
C THR A 387 -15.36 3.54 19.33
N GLU A 388 -16.13 3.47 20.43
CA GLU A 388 -16.91 4.60 20.93
C GLU A 388 -16.02 5.78 21.35
N GLU A 389 -14.80 5.52 21.80
CA GLU A 389 -13.81 6.56 22.14
C GLU A 389 -13.40 7.36 20.90
N ARG A 390 -13.10 6.68 19.77
CA ARG A 390 -12.78 7.35 18.50
C ARG A 390 -13.97 8.10 17.93
N LYS A 391 -15.17 7.55 18.00
CA LYS A 391 -16.39 8.25 17.61
C LYS A 391 -16.57 9.55 18.37
N ALA A 392 -16.44 9.50 19.71
CA ALA A 392 -16.53 10.68 20.57
C ALA A 392 -15.43 11.72 20.27
N TYR A 393 -14.20 11.28 20.00
CA TYR A 393 -13.10 12.17 19.61
C TYR A 393 -13.45 12.97 18.36
N TYR A 394 -13.90 12.31 17.28
CA TYR A 394 -14.21 12.98 16.02
C TYR A 394 -15.48 13.84 16.08
N GLU A 395 -16.47 13.45 16.89
CA GLU A 395 -17.64 14.31 17.17
C GLU A 395 -17.22 15.61 17.85
N ASN A 396 -16.32 15.56 18.83
CA ASN A 396 -15.80 16.75 19.48
C ASN A 396 -14.99 17.61 18.53
N LEU A 397 -14.15 17.00 17.68
CA LEU A 397 -13.40 17.70 16.63
C LEU A 397 -14.35 18.48 15.72
N LEU A 398 -15.47 17.88 15.29
CA LEU A 398 -16.47 18.56 14.45
C LEU A 398 -17.17 19.70 15.20
N LYS A 399 -17.52 19.52 16.48
CA LYS A 399 -18.14 20.58 17.31
C LYS A 399 -17.24 21.80 17.46
N GLU A 400 -15.93 21.59 17.64
CA GLU A 400 -14.93 22.67 17.72
C GLU A 400 -14.89 23.48 16.42
N GLN A 401 -15.16 22.86 15.28
CA GLN A 401 -15.18 23.55 13.98
C GLN A 401 -16.44 24.39 13.77
N LEU A 402 -17.46 24.29 14.61
CA LEU A 402 -18.68 25.12 14.53
C LEU A 402 -18.55 26.42 15.32
N GLN A 403 -17.62 26.50 16.27
CA GLN A 403 -17.33 27.69 17.07
C GLN A 403 -16.42 28.65 16.31
#